data_2734a007d205c6f32091f92cd1d4c45d
#
_entry.id   2734a007d205c6f32091f92cd1d4c45d
#
_cell.length_a   1.000
_cell.length_b   1.000
_cell.length_c   1.000
_cell.angle_alpha   90.00
_cell.angle_beta   90.00
_cell.angle_gamma   90.00
#
_symmetry.space_group_name_H-M   'P 1'
#
loop_
_entity.id
_entity.type
_entity.pdbx_description
1 polymer ?
#
loop_
_entity_poly.entity_id
_entity_poly.type
_entity_poly.pdbx_seq_one_letter_code
_entity_poly.pdbx_strand_id
1 'polypeptide(L)'
;KSAIAEQYKQVFAGKDFTIVDNYDWFKDLNYIDFLREVGKNVPVSQMLGRDFVQSRLGEGGSGISYAEFSYSLIQGYDFVHLHRAHGVTLQLCGADQWGNSVAGVDLIRRLDGAEAHVYSTPLIINKSTGVKFGKSEDGAVWLDASKTSVYAFYQFWLNVDDASIPELLRVFTPLDQTTAAALERQ
;
A
#
# COMPACT_ATOMS: atom_id res chain seq x y z
N LYS A 1 5.15 9.56 12.10
CA LYS A 1 4.47 10.51 11.21
C LYS A 1 5.46 11.52 10.61
N SER A 2 6.14 12.36 11.42
CA SER A 2 7.07 13.41 10.94
C SER A 2 8.17 12.86 10.01
N ALA A 3 8.84 11.78 10.38
CA ALA A 3 9.91 11.18 9.56
C ALA A 3 9.42 10.70 8.19
N ILE A 4 8.20 10.17 8.09
CA ILE A 4 7.59 9.78 6.80
C ILE A 4 7.26 11.04 5.97
N ALA A 5 6.73 12.08 6.60
CA ALA A 5 6.42 13.34 5.92
C ALA A 5 7.67 14.00 5.32
N GLU A 6 8.80 13.97 6.04
CA GLU A 6 10.08 14.48 5.52
C GLU A 6 10.58 13.68 4.31
N GLN A 7 10.48 12.35 4.33
CA GLN A 7 10.84 11.52 3.18
C GLN A 7 9.91 11.78 1.98
N TYR A 8 8.62 11.95 2.18
CA TYR A 8 7.70 12.32 1.10
C TYR A 8 8.05 13.67 0.47
N LYS A 9 8.42 14.68 1.28
CA LYS A 9 8.88 15.96 0.76
C LYS A 9 10.13 15.83 -0.13
N GLN A 10 11.05 14.91 0.20
CA GLN A 10 12.22 14.64 -0.62
C GLN A 10 11.86 13.93 -1.93
N VAL A 11 11.05 12.86 -1.86
CA VAL A 11 10.66 12.07 -3.03
C VAL A 11 9.81 12.88 -4.00
N PHE A 12 8.89 13.69 -3.48
CA PHE A 12 7.98 14.52 -4.28
C PHE A 12 8.42 15.99 -4.39
N ALA A 13 9.72 16.27 -4.21
CA ALA A 13 10.25 17.63 -4.31
C ALA A 13 9.84 18.30 -5.61
N GLY A 14 9.29 19.52 -5.52
CA GLY A 14 8.80 20.27 -6.67
C GLY A 14 7.47 19.80 -7.25
N LYS A 15 6.78 18.86 -6.60
CA LYS A 15 5.41 18.45 -6.93
C LYS A 15 4.43 18.99 -5.88
N ASP A 16 3.22 19.30 -6.34
CA ASP A 16 2.12 19.67 -5.44
C ASP A 16 1.47 18.39 -4.91
N PHE A 17 1.48 18.23 -3.57
CA PHE A 17 0.86 17.11 -2.88
C PHE A 17 0.45 17.49 -1.46
N THR A 18 -0.56 16.81 -0.94
CA THR A 18 -1.05 17.01 0.43
C THR A 18 -0.90 15.73 1.24
N ILE A 19 -0.35 15.84 2.44
CA ILE A 19 -0.28 14.74 3.40
C ILE A 19 -1.48 14.85 4.33
N VAL A 20 -2.29 13.80 4.37
CA VAL A 20 -3.43 13.68 5.28
C VAL A 20 -3.18 12.54 6.27
N ASP A 21 -3.83 12.60 7.43
CA ASP A 21 -3.73 11.57 8.46
C ASP A 21 -5.13 11.08 8.81
N ASN A 22 -5.35 9.77 8.67
CA ASN A 22 -6.67 9.20 8.96
C ASN A 22 -7.08 9.31 10.43
N TYR A 23 -6.14 9.53 11.34
CA TYR A 23 -6.46 9.84 12.72
C TYR A 23 -7.35 11.09 12.84
N ASP A 24 -7.21 12.06 11.94
CA ASP A 24 -7.95 13.33 12.00
C ASP A 24 -9.47 13.14 11.85
N TRP A 25 -9.92 12.11 11.13
CA TRP A 25 -11.34 11.79 11.02
C TRP A 25 -11.79 10.61 11.88
N PHE A 26 -10.88 9.69 12.27
CA PHE A 26 -11.24 8.59 13.13
C PHE A 26 -11.32 8.95 14.62
N LYS A 27 -10.54 9.93 15.10
CA LYS A 27 -10.48 10.31 16.52
C LYS A 27 -11.86 10.72 17.11
N ASP A 28 -12.70 11.31 16.29
CA ASP A 28 -14.02 11.81 16.69
C ASP A 28 -15.17 10.90 16.20
N LEU A 29 -14.86 9.81 15.50
CA LEU A 29 -15.85 8.91 14.95
C LEU A 29 -16.36 7.94 16.01
N ASN A 30 -17.67 8.02 16.31
CA ASN A 30 -18.27 7.08 17.25
C ASN A 30 -18.34 5.68 16.64
N TYR A 31 -17.93 4.66 17.42
CA TYR A 31 -17.87 3.28 16.96
C TYR A 31 -19.25 2.74 16.50
N ILE A 32 -20.32 3.06 17.22
CA ILE A 32 -21.67 2.61 16.86
C ILE A 32 -22.15 3.27 15.56
N ASP A 33 -21.82 4.54 15.36
CA ASP A 33 -22.15 5.25 14.12
C ASP A 33 -21.32 4.71 12.96
N PHE A 34 -20.06 4.37 13.17
CA PHE A 34 -19.24 3.69 12.18
C PHE A 34 -19.83 2.34 11.76
N LEU A 35 -20.26 1.52 12.72
CA LEU A 35 -20.93 0.25 12.40
C LEU A 35 -22.25 0.46 11.67
N ARG A 36 -23.01 1.50 12.04
CA ARG A 36 -24.29 1.84 11.41
C ARG A 36 -24.12 2.37 9.98
N GLU A 37 -23.11 3.19 9.72
CA GLU A 37 -22.86 3.75 8.41
C GLU A 37 -22.07 2.79 7.52
N VAL A 38 -20.93 2.31 7.98
CA VAL A 38 -19.97 1.52 7.21
C VAL A 38 -20.22 0.03 7.37
N GLY A 39 -20.26 -0.46 8.60
CA GLY A 39 -20.31 -1.89 8.92
C GLY A 39 -21.47 -2.61 8.26
N LYS A 40 -22.68 -2.04 8.28
CA LYS A 40 -23.87 -2.64 7.66
C LYS A 40 -23.77 -2.77 6.12
N ASN A 41 -22.89 -2.00 5.48
CA ASN A 41 -22.74 -1.98 4.04
C ASN A 41 -21.65 -2.94 3.53
N VAL A 42 -20.93 -3.63 4.43
CA VAL A 42 -19.90 -4.61 4.06
C VAL A 42 -20.31 -5.99 4.56
N PRO A 43 -20.70 -6.90 3.64
CA PRO A 43 -21.09 -8.27 4.03
C PRO A 43 -19.91 -9.03 4.63
N VAL A 44 -20.12 -9.71 5.75
CA VAL A 44 -19.11 -10.57 6.40
C VAL A 44 -18.62 -11.67 5.46
N SER A 45 -19.48 -12.22 4.61
CA SER A 45 -19.10 -13.21 3.60
C SER A 45 -18.04 -12.68 2.62
N GLN A 46 -18.13 -11.39 2.23
CA GLN A 46 -17.13 -10.74 1.37
C GLN A 46 -15.80 -10.55 2.10
N MET A 47 -15.85 -10.26 3.41
CA MET A 47 -14.64 -10.14 4.24
C MET A 47 -13.97 -11.51 4.44
N LEU A 48 -14.76 -12.54 4.73
CA LEU A 48 -14.28 -13.91 4.91
C LEU A 48 -13.70 -14.51 3.63
N GLY A 49 -14.22 -14.17 2.45
CA GLY A 49 -13.74 -14.68 1.16
C GLY A 49 -12.37 -14.16 0.71
N ARG A 50 -11.70 -13.33 1.48
CA ARG A 50 -10.39 -12.79 1.12
C ARG A 50 -9.28 -13.80 1.41
N ASP A 51 -8.34 -13.94 0.50
CA ASP A 51 -7.22 -14.90 0.61
C ASP A 51 -6.45 -14.72 1.93
N PHE A 52 -6.17 -13.47 2.31
CA PHE A 52 -5.52 -13.15 3.58
C PHE A 52 -6.30 -13.68 4.80
N VAL A 53 -7.61 -13.54 4.81
CA VAL A 53 -8.46 -14.02 5.90
C VAL A 53 -8.53 -15.55 5.88
N GLN A 54 -8.72 -16.13 4.70
CA GLN A 54 -8.78 -17.58 4.52
C GLN A 54 -7.47 -18.26 4.95
N SER A 55 -6.32 -17.69 4.60
CA SER A 55 -5.01 -18.23 5.01
C SER A 55 -4.81 -18.22 6.53
N ARG A 56 -5.45 -17.26 7.24
CA ARG A 56 -5.37 -17.16 8.70
C ARG A 56 -6.38 -18.03 9.44
N LEU A 57 -7.55 -18.27 8.85
CA LEU A 57 -8.62 -19.09 9.44
C LEU A 57 -8.56 -20.56 9.03
N GLY A 58 -7.82 -20.90 7.97
CA GLY A 58 -7.66 -22.27 7.48
C GLY A 58 -6.92 -23.18 8.44
N GLU A 59 -6.87 -24.46 8.12
CA GLU A 59 -6.17 -25.47 8.92
C GLU A 59 -4.68 -25.12 9.05
N GLY A 60 -4.18 -25.07 10.30
CA GLY A 60 -2.81 -24.61 10.60
C GLY A 60 -2.62 -23.08 10.59
N GLY A 61 -3.67 -22.31 10.37
CA GLY A 61 -3.61 -20.84 10.40
C GLY A 61 -3.37 -20.28 11.80
N SER A 62 -2.74 -19.09 11.87
CA SER A 62 -2.41 -18.41 13.13
C SER A 62 -3.62 -17.72 13.81
N GLY A 63 -4.80 -17.80 13.20
CA GLY A 63 -5.97 -17.01 13.59
C GLY A 63 -5.89 -15.56 13.10
N ILE A 64 -6.96 -14.83 13.29
CA ILE A 64 -7.07 -13.41 12.94
C ILE A 64 -7.75 -12.65 14.07
N SER A 65 -7.17 -11.54 14.50
CA SER A 65 -7.80 -10.66 15.47
C SER A 65 -8.96 -9.87 14.83
N TYR A 66 -9.88 -9.38 15.65
CA TYR A 66 -10.95 -8.51 15.16
C TYR A 66 -10.39 -7.23 14.50
N ALA A 67 -9.32 -6.67 15.04
CA ALA A 67 -8.66 -5.51 14.46
C ALA A 67 -8.14 -5.78 13.04
N GLU A 68 -7.44 -6.90 12.84
CA GLU A 68 -6.96 -7.30 11.51
C GLU A 68 -8.10 -7.59 10.55
N PHE A 69 -9.16 -8.25 11.01
CA PHE A 69 -10.34 -8.56 10.22
C PHE A 69 -11.09 -7.29 9.78
N SER A 70 -11.23 -6.31 10.68
CA SER A 70 -11.93 -5.06 10.41
C SER A 70 -11.09 -4.02 9.64
N TYR A 71 -9.78 -4.28 9.41
CA TYR A 71 -8.88 -3.32 8.76
C TYR A 71 -9.39 -2.86 7.40
N SER A 72 -10.03 -3.73 6.66
CA SER A 72 -10.62 -3.39 5.37
C SER A 72 -11.78 -2.39 5.44
N LEU A 73 -12.52 -2.40 6.55
CA LEU A 73 -13.58 -1.40 6.80
C LEU A 73 -12.94 -0.03 7.06
N ILE A 74 -11.86 -0.02 7.83
CA ILE A 74 -11.13 1.20 8.18
C ILE A 74 -10.53 1.83 6.92
N GLN A 75 -9.77 1.08 6.14
CA GLN A 75 -9.17 1.56 4.90
C GLN A 75 -10.22 1.90 3.83
N GLY A 76 -11.31 1.13 3.77
CA GLY A 76 -12.44 1.43 2.90
C GLY A 76 -13.09 2.76 3.24
N TYR A 77 -13.25 3.06 4.53
CA TYR A 77 -13.78 4.34 4.99
C TYR A 77 -12.81 5.51 4.74
N ASP A 78 -11.50 5.29 4.85
CA ASP A 78 -10.50 6.29 4.46
C ASP A 78 -10.77 6.78 3.03
N PHE A 79 -11.04 5.86 2.10
CA PHE A 79 -11.33 6.23 0.72
C PHE A 79 -12.66 6.98 0.59
N VAL A 80 -13.71 6.57 1.31
CA VAL A 80 -14.98 7.31 1.37
C VAL A 80 -14.77 8.73 1.89
N HIS A 81 -14.01 8.88 2.98
CA HIS A 81 -13.71 10.20 3.55
C HIS A 81 -12.94 11.08 2.57
N LEU A 82 -11.88 10.55 1.94
CA LEU A 82 -11.09 11.28 0.95
C LEU A 82 -11.92 11.65 -0.28
N HIS A 83 -12.82 10.77 -0.71
CA HIS A 83 -13.76 11.06 -1.79
C HIS A 83 -14.67 12.23 -1.44
N ARG A 84 -15.31 12.20 -0.28
CA ARG A 84 -16.25 13.23 0.17
C ARG A 84 -15.58 14.57 0.47
N ALA A 85 -14.44 14.53 1.17
CA ALA A 85 -13.77 15.74 1.65
C ALA A 85 -12.82 16.38 0.63
N HIS A 86 -12.22 15.58 -0.25
CA HIS A 86 -11.17 16.03 -1.16
C HIS A 86 -11.44 15.69 -2.64
N GLY A 87 -12.56 15.07 -2.97
CA GLY A 87 -12.90 14.71 -4.35
C GLY A 87 -12.01 13.61 -4.94
N VAL A 88 -11.35 12.79 -4.10
CA VAL A 88 -10.48 11.72 -4.55
C VAL A 88 -11.30 10.61 -5.23
N THR A 89 -10.96 10.26 -6.46
CA THR A 89 -11.64 9.24 -7.26
C THR A 89 -10.76 8.06 -7.64
N LEU A 90 -9.45 8.14 -7.40
CA LEU A 90 -8.49 7.09 -7.72
C LEU A 90 -7.59 6.80 -6.52
N GLN A 91 -7.51 5.54 -6.12
CA GLN A 91 -6.55 5.04 -5.13
C GLN A 91 -5.46 4.23 -5.83
N LEU A 92 -4.18 4.57 -5.54
CA LEU A 92 -3.01 3.81 -5.98
C LEU A 92 -2.51 2.94 -4.84
N CYS A 93 -2.19 1.67 -5.12
CA CYS A 93 -1.69 0.76 -4.10
C CYS A 93 -0.81 -0.36 -4.68
N GLY A 94 -0.10 -1.07 -3.83
CA GLY A 94 0.48 -2.37 -4.17
C GLY A 94 -0.61 -3.45 -4.24
N ALA A 95 -0.36 -4.53 -4.97
CA ALA A 95 -1.32 -5.61 -5.17
C ALA A 95 -1.81 -6.26 -3.87
N ASP A 96 -1.00 -6.20 -2.80
CA ASP A 96 -1.38 -6.67 -1.46
C ASP A 96 -2.50 -5.83 -0.80
N GLN A 97 -2.74 -4.61 -1.27
CA GLN A 97 -3.79 -3.72 -0.79
C GLN A 97 -5.06 -3.75 -1.65
N TRP A 98 -5.08 -4.54 -2.72
CA TRP A 98 -6.19 -4.60 -3.66
C TRP A 98 -7.55 -4.80 -2.96
N GLY A 99 -7.65 -5.83 -2.12
CA GLY A 99 -8.90 -6.14 -1.42
C GLY A 99 -9.41 -5.02 -0.51
N ASN A 100 -8.51 -4.31 0.18
CA ASN A 100 -8.87 -3.18 1.04
C ASN A 100 -9.32 -1.98 0.20
N SER A 101 -8.63 -1.70 -0.89
CA SER A 101 -8.93 -0.57 -1.78
C SER A 101 -10.26 -0.76 -2.51
N VAL A 102 -10.55 -1.97 -2.99
CA VAL A 102 -11.84 -2.32 -3.62
C VAL A 102 -13.01 -2.20 -2.62
N ALA A 103 -12.78 -2.48 -1.33
CA ALA A 103 -13.81 -2.24 -0.31
C ALA A 103 -14.22 -0.76 -0.24
N GLY A 104 -13.27 0.15 -0.42
CA GLY A 104 -13.56 1.59 -0.50
C GLY A 104 -14.37 1.97 -1.73
N VAL A 105 -14.06 1.41 -2.89
CA VAL A 105 -14.84 1.60 -4.13
C VAL A 105 -16.29 1.13 -3.92
N ASP A 106 -16.46 -0.06 -3.36
CA ASP A 106 -17.79 -0.62 -3.08
C ASP A 106 -18.57 0.25 -2.08
N LEU A 107 -17.88 0.77 -1.04
CA LEU A 107 -18.52 1.66 -0.06
C LEU A 107 -18.92 3.00 -0.71
N ILE A 108 -18.09 3.65 -1.50
CA ILE A 108 -18.41 4.89 -2.21
C ILE A 108 -19.65 4.68 -3.08
N ARG A 109 -19.69 3.59 -3.85
CA ARG A 109 -20.83 3.25 -4.69
C ARG A 109 -22.11 3.05 -3.88
N ARG A 110 -22.04 2.36 -2.73
CA ARG A 110 -23.22 2.03 -1.89
C ARG A 110 -23.71 3.22 -1.08
N LEU A 111 -22.81 4.04 -0.56
CA LEU A 111 -23.13 5.17 0.29
C LEU A 111 -23.50 6.42 -0.48
N ASP A 112 -22.76 6.71 -1.56
CA ASP A 112 -22.83 7.98 -2.27
C ASP A 112 -23.34 7.83 -3.72
N GLY A 113 -23.51 6.60 -4.22
CA GLY A 113 -23.91 6.35 -5.61
C GLY A 113 -22.87 6.83 -6.62
N ALA A 114 -21.62 7.07 -6.19
CA ALA A 114 -20.55 7.61 -6.99
C ALA A 114 -19.60 6.53 -7.51
N GLU A 115 -18.79 6.89 -8.51
CA GLU A 115 -17.76 6.03 -9.07
C GLU A 115 -16.38 6.41 -8.53
N ALA A 116 -15.60 5.38 -8.18
CA ALA A 116 -14.21 5.50 -7.80
C ALA A 116 -13.42 4.31 -8.34
N HIS A 117 -12.10 4.45 -8.44
CA HIS A 117 -11.23 3.51 -9.12
C HIS A 117 -10.04 3.13 -8.23
N VAL A 118 -9.48 1.95 -8.49
CA VAL A 118 -8.23 1.48 -7.90
C VAL A 118 -7.26 1.14 -9.02
N TYR A 119 -6.03 1.59 -8.87
CA TYR A 119 -4.92 1.14 -9.68
C TYR A 119 -3.90 0.46 -8.78
N SER A 120 -3.63 -0.83 -9.01
CA SER A 120 -2.64 -1.58 -8.25
C SER A 120 -1.43 -1.93 -9.11
N THR A 121 -0.25 -1.84 -8.49
CA THR A 121 1.00 -2.29 -9.08
C THR A 121 1.39 -3.65 -8.52
N PRO A 122 2.06 -4.52 -9.29
CA PRO A 122 2.68 -5.73 -8.77
C PRO A 122 3.61 -5.42 -7.59
N LEU A 123 3.74 -6.38 -6.69
CA LEU A 123 4.74 -6.29 -5.63
C LEU A 123 6.11 -6.60 -6.18
N ILE A 124 7.09 -5.82 -5.79
CA ILE A 124 8.49 -6.13 -6.09
C ILE A 124 8.94 -7.21 -5.12
N ILE A 125 9.38 -8.33 -5.67
CA ILE A 125 9.81 -9.50 -4.91
C ILE A 125 11.28 -9.75 -5.27
N ASN A 126 12.12 -9.97 -4.28
CA ASN A 126 13.46 -10.49 -4.52
C ASN A 126 13.33 -11.89 -5.13
N LYS A 127 13.80 -12.07 -6.36
CA LYS A 127 13.59 -13.31 -7.14
C LYS A 127 14.35 -14.50 -6.56
N SER A 128 15.46 -14.26 -5.86
CA SER A 128 16.27 -15.30 -5.25
C SER A 128 15.64 -15.84 -3.95
N THR A 129 15.01 -14.96 -3.14
CA THR A 129 14.50 -15.32 -1.81
C THR A 129 12.98 -15.43 -1.76
N GLY A 130 12.26 -14.91 -2.74
CA GLY A 130 10.80 -14.82 -2.73
C GLY A 130 10.23 -13.81 -1.73
N VAL A 131 11.08 -13.06 -1.05
CA VAL A 131 10.68 -12.10 -0.02
C VAL A 131 10.35 -10.76 -0.66
N LYS A 132 9.32 -10.08 -0.15
CA LYS A 132 8.96 -8.71 -0.55
C LYS A 132 10.15 -7.78 -0.41
N PHE A 133 10.43 -7.02 -1.48
CA PHE A 133 11.44 -5.97 -1.44
C PHE A 133 11.08 -4.91 -0.39
N GLY A 134 12.06 -4.50 0.42
CA GLY A 134 11.88 -3.50 1.48
C GLY A 134 11.24 -4.00 2.78
N LYS A 135 10.83 -5.28 2.86
CA LYS A 135 10.54 -5.97 4.13
C LYS A 135 11.64 -6.99 4.37
N SER A 136 12.78 -6.55 4.84
CA SER A 136 13.84 -7.49 5.16
C SER A 136 13.91 -7.70 6.66
N GLU A 137 13.92 -8.94 7.08
CA GLU A 137 14.46 -9.35 8.36
C GLU A 137 15.94 -8.91 8.46
N ASP A 138 16.59 -8.67 7.31
CA ASP A 138 17.97 -8.20 7.16
C ASP A 138 18.13 -6.67 7.18
N GLY A 139 17.09 -5.91 7.46
CA GLY A 139 17.13 -4.46 7.57
C GLY A 139 16.52 -3.70 6.36
N ALA A 140 15.70 -2.70 6.66
CA ALA A 140 15.15 -1.81 5.64
C ALA A 140 16.22 -0.83 5.15
N VAL A 141 16.27 -0.58 3.84
CA VAL A 141 17.07 0.49 3.26
C VAL A 141 16.28 1.78 3.32
N TRP A 142 16.79 2.74 4.09
CA TRP A 142 16.14 4.01 4.31
C TRP A 142 16.65 5.07 3.34
N LEU A 143 15.77 5.98 2.91
CA LEU A 143 16.16 7.19 2.19
C LEU A 143 16.77 8.26 3.11
N ASP A 144 16.73 8.03 4.40
CA ASP A 144 17.31 8.87 5.44
C ASP A 144 18.76 8.44 5.68
N ALA A 145 19.71 9.30 5.31
CA ALA A 145 21.15 9.05 5.41
C ALA A 145 21.63 8.85 6.88
N SER A 146 20.88 9.29 7.88
CA SER A 146 21.18 9.03 9.30
C SER A 146 20.87 7.58 9.70
N LYS A 147 20.02 6.89 8.97
CA LYS A 147 19.62 5.50 9.21
C LYS A 147 20.30 4.51 8.29
N THR A 148 20.47 4.86 7.01
CA THR A 148 21.24 4.10 6.02
C THR A 148 22.26 5.04 5.41
N SER A 149 23.55 4.82 5.70
CA SER A 149 24.59 5.67 5.15
C SER A 149 24.60 5.61 3.61
N VAL A 150 25.12 6.65 2.96
CA VAL A 150 25.25 6.70 1.49
C VAL A 150 26.01 5.49 0.96
N TYR A 151 27.06 5.07 1.68
CA TYR A 151 27.83 3.87 1.33
C TYR A 151 26.99 2.60 1.44
N ALA A 152 26.26 2.42 2.54
CA ALA A 152 25.38 1.25 2.73
C ALA A 152 24.26 1.22 1.69
N PHE A 153 23.71 2.37 1.32
CA PHE A 153 22.71 2.49 0.26
C PHE A 153 23.29 2.08 -1.12
N TYR A 154 24.49 2.54 -1.44
CA TYR A 154 25.20 2.13 -2.66
C TYR A 154 25.47 0.62 -2.67
N GLN A 155 26.01 0.08 -1.56
CA GLN A 155 26.31 -1.35 -1.44
C GLN A 155 25.07 -2.22 -1.54
N PHE A 156 23.92 -1.76 -1.04
CA PHE A 156 22.66 -2.47 -1.19
C PHE A 156 22.32 -2.69 -2.68
N TRP A 157 22.40 -1.66 -3.50
CA TRP A 157 22.11 -1.78 -4.93
C TRP A 157 23.16 -2.60 -5.67
N LEU A 158 24.42 -2.50 -5.27
CA LEU A 158 25.51 -3.27 -5.87
C LEU A 158 25.39 -4.78 -5.60
N ASN A 159 24.78 -5.16 -4.48
CA ASN A 159 24.64 -6.56 -4.07
C ASN A 159 23.26 -7.16 -4.40
N VAL A 160 22.45 -6.47 -5.17
CA VAL A 160 21.20 -7.03 -5.68
C VAL A 160 21.48 -8.18 -6.64
N ASP A 161 20.67 -9.24 -6.57
CA ASP A 161 20.83 -10.38 -7.48
C ASP A 161 20.52 -10.01 -8.94
N ASP A 162 21.31 -10.54 -9.87
CA ASP A 162 21.21 -10.23 -11.30
C ASP A 162 19.83 -10.53 -11.89
N ALA A 163 19.13 -11.54 -11.39
CA ALA A 163 17.79 -11.90 -11.86
C ALA A 163 16.73 -10.85 -11.54
N SER A 164 16.97 -10.01 -10.53
CA SER A 164 16.07 -8.92 -10.13
C SER A 164 16.37 -7.60 -10.86
N ILE A 165 17.56 -7.44 -11.44
CA ILE A 165 18.00 -6.18 -12.08
C ILE A 165 17.01 -5.66 -13.13
N PRO A 166 16.47 -6.48 -14.08
CA PRO A 166 15.56 -5.99 -15.10
C PRO A 166 14.30 -5.30 -14.52
N GLU A 167 13.73 -5.86 -13.46
CA GLU A 167 12.57 -5.29 -12.80
C GLU A 167 12.93 -4.02 -12.02
N LEU A 168 14.02 -4.04 -11.29
CA LEU A 168 14.48 -2.92 -10.48
C LEU A 168 14.87 -1.70 -11.33
N LEU A 169 15.49 -1.91 -12.50
CA LEU A 169 15.78 -0.84 -13.46
C LEU A 169 14.51 -0.13 -13.92
N ARG A 170 13.46 -0.88 -14.23
CA ARG A 170 12.17 -0.32 -14.67
C ARG A 170 11.43 0.44 -13.58
N VAL A 171 11.57 0.02 -12.33
CA VAL A 171 10.83 0.61 -11.20
C VAL A 171 11.57 1.77 -10.55
N PHE A 172 12.88 1.65 -10.37
CA PHE A 172 13.66 2.59 -9.56
C PHE A 172 14.48 3.58 -10.38
N THR A 173 14.40 3.54 -11.72
CA THR A 173 15.10 4.51 -12.56
C THR A 173 14.15 5.27 -13.49
N PRO A 174 14.48 6.49 -13.91
CA PRO A 174 13.72 7.23 -14.90
C PRO A 174 14.05 6.83 -16.35
N LEU A 175 14.70 5.69 -16.56
CA LEU A 175 15.09 5.22 -17.88
C LEU A 175 13.85 4.87 -18.73
N ASP A 176 13.89 5.24 -19.99
CA ASP A 176 12.90 4.78 -20.94
C ASP A 176 13.02 3.27 -21.23
N GLN A 177 11.97 2.68 -21.77
CA GLN A 177 11.90 1.24 -22.01
C GLN A 177 13.02 0.74 -22.93
N THR A 178 13.44 1.54 -23.91
CA THR A 178 14.49 1.16 -24.87
C THR A 178 15.85 1.09 -24.17
N THR A 179 16.16 2.10 -23.37
CA THR A 179 17.40 2.18 -22.61
C THR A 179 17.47 1.09 -21.55
N ALA A 180 16.39 0.87 -20.81
CA ALA A 180 16.31 -0.22 -19.83
C ALA A 180 16.55 -1.58 -20.49
N ALA A 181 15.86 -1.88 -21.62
CA ALA A 181 16.04 -3.12 -22.37
C ALA A 181 17.45 -3.30 -22.98
N ALA A 182 18.14 -2.21 -23.29
CA ALA A 182 19.54 -2.28 -23.75
C ALA A 182 20.49 -2.66 -22.62
N LEU A 183 20.28 -2.13 -21.41
CA LEU A 183 21.06 -2.47 -20.22
C LEU A 183 20.80 -3.92 -19.74
N GLU A 184 19.57 -4.40 -19.87
CA GLU A 184 19.21 -5.78 -19.51
C GLU A 184 19.93 -6.85 -20.35
N ARG A 185 20.49 -6.49 -21.53
CA ARG A 185 21.20 -7.40 -22.43
C ARG A 185 22.71 -7.44 -22.22
N GLN A 186 23.24 -6.58 -21.40
CA GLN A 186 24.67 -6.53 -21.05
C GLN A 186 24.98 -7.46 -19.88
#